data_b30fe2caa5e793a05d37f18866a00316
#
_entry.id   b30fe2caa5e793a05d37f18866a00316
#
_cell.length_a   1.000
_cell.length_b   1.000
_cell.length_c   1.000
_cell.angle_alpha   90.00
_cell.angle_beta   90.00
_cell.angle_gamma   90.00
#
_symmetry.space_group_name_H-M   'P 1'
#
loop_
_entity.id
_entity.type
_entity.pdbx_description
1 polymer ?
#
loop_
_entity_poly.entity_id
_entity_poly.type
_entity_poly.pdbx_seq_one_letter_code
_entity_poly.pdbx_strand_id
1 'polypeptide(L)'
;MAGKTIKPTSGSDVRPVDAPDVPTSSANDIAAFVAKARAMSPHRAGARGRLVFALDATMSRQPTWDMACTLQADMFREAAALGSLDIRLVYYRGFNECRATGWISDSAQLARLMSKIDCQGGNTQIGKVLSETRREAVASGVRALVFVGDAMEENADALCAKAGELGLLKVPVFMFQEGSDAAAEQTFREIARLTGGAWCRFDPGAAAQLRELLRAAAAYAAGGREALLQLAKTTNGAARLIGQRSEEHTSELQS
;
A
#
# COMPACT_ATOMS: atom_id res chain seq x y z
N MET A 1 -24.29 30.32 65.40
CA MET A 1 -23.06 30.07 64.59
C MET A 1 -23.46 29.47 63.24
N ALA A 2 -23.35 30.27 62.21
CA ALA A 2 -23.89 29.94 60.87
C ALA A 2 -22.89 29.09 60.04
N GLY A 3 -23.33 27.91 59.67
CA GLY A 3 -22.59 27.03 58.76
C GLY A 3 -22.75 27.50 57.33
N LYS A 4 -21.63 27.83 56.66
CA LYS A 4 -21.58 28.29 55.29
C LYS A 4 -21.49 27.06 54.36
N THR A 5 -22.56 26.79 53.61
CA THR A 5 -22.61 25.76 52.57
C THR A 5 -21.88 26.28 51.32
N ILE A 6 -20.81 25.61 50.88
CA ILE A 6 -20.10 25.89 49.64
C ILE A 6 -20.75 25.06 48.55
N LYS A 7 -21.29 25.72 47.51
CA LYS A 7 -21.74 25.08 46.26
C LYS A 7 -20.53 24.67 45.41
N PRO A 8 -20.54 23.49 44.76
CA PRO A 8 -19.54 23.16 43.77
C PRO A 8 -19.82 23.94 42.48
N THR A 9 -18.80 24.60 41.96
CA THR A 9 -18.79 25.26 40.66
C THR A 9 -18.78 24.21 39.55
N SER A 10 -19.64 24.45 38.57
CA SER A 10 -19.88 23.68 37.36
C SER A 10 -18.59 23.37 36.59
N GLY A 11 -18.53 22.11 36.12
CA GLY A 11 -17.48 21.63 35.27
C GLY A 11 -17.38 22.40 33.93
N SER A 12 -16.19 22.70 33.55
CA SER A 12 -15.86 23.19 32.23
C SER A 12 -16.16 22.11 31.18
N ASP A 13 -17.14 22.37 30.32
CA ASP A 13 -17.39 21.64 29.08
C ASP A 13 -16.16 21.77 28.17
N VAL A 14 -15.27 20.81 28.22
CA VAL A 14 -14.25 20.63 27.19
C VAL A 14 -14.93 19.95 26.02
N ARG A 15 -15.35 20.73 25.03
CA ARG A 15 -15.75 20.17 23.72
C ARG A 15 -14.57 19.40 23.12
N PRO A 16 -14.80 18.20 22.59
CA PRO A 16 -13.78 17.54 21.78
C PRO A 16 -13.44 18.46 20.60
N VAL A 17 -12.17 18.77 20.44
CA VAL A 17 -11.68 19.42 19.23
C VAL A 17 -11.84 18.39 18.13
N ASP A 18 -12.74 18.65 17.17
CA ASP A 18 -12.89 17.83 15.98
C ASP A 18 -11.52 17.67 15.34
N ALA A 19 -11.04 16.44 15.26
CA ALA A 19 -9.84 16.12 14.49
C ALA A 19 -10.07 16.61 13.05
N PRO A 20 -9.08 17.25 12.40
CA PRO A 20 -9.25 17.72 11.04
C PRO A 20 -9.63 16.53 10.15
N ASP A 21 -10.70 16.72 9.39
CA ASP A 21 -11.18 15.74 8.39
C ASP A 21 -10.08 15.55 7.35
N VAL A 22 -9.27 14.51 7.54
CA VAL A 22 -8.14 14.20 6.63
C VAL A 22 -8.74 13.49 5.43
N PRO A 23 -8.67 14.08 4.22
CA PRO A 23 -9.30 13.47 3.07
C PRO A 23 -8.63 12.13 2.72
N THR A 24 -9.35 11.05 2.91
CA THR A 24 -9.00 9.72 2.39
C THR A 24 -8.98 9.72 0.88
N SER A 25 -8.22 8.79 0.31
CA SER A 25 -8.35 8.49 -1.12
C SER A 25 -9.79 8.16 -1.43
N SER A 26 -10.40 8.98 -2.27
CA SER A 26 -11.77 8.79 -2.70
C SER A 26 -11.91 7.48 -3.50
N ALA A 27 -13.13 7.00 -3.70
CA ALA A 27 -13.38 5.90 -4.64
C ALA A 27 -12.78 6.18 -6.03
N ASN A 28 -12.65 7.47 -6.40
CA ASN A 28 -11.98 7.90 -7.63
C ASN A 28 -10.47 7.65 -7.62
N ASP A 29 -9.78 7.80 -6.48
CA ASP A 29 -8.34 7.53 -6.38
C ASP A 29 -8.05 6.03 -6.48
N ILE A 30 -8.90 5.21 -5.89
CA ILE A 30 -8.83 3.74 -6.02
C ILE A 30 -9.11 3.33 -7.46
N ALA A 31 -10.11 3.93 -8.12
CA ALA A 31 -10.39 3.70 -9.53
C ALA A 31 -9.25 4.15 -10.44
N ALA A 32 -8.62 5.29 -10.14
CA ALA A 32 -7.45 5.79 -10.86
C ALA A 32 -6.22 4.86 -10.66
N PHE A 33 -6.02 4.35 -9.45
CA PHE A 33 -5.01 3.33 -9.15
C PHE A 33 -5.21 2.07 -10.00
N VAL A 34 -6.42 1.52 -10.00
CA VAL A 34 -6.77 0.33 -10.78
C VAL A 34 -6.63 0.59 -12.28
N ALA A 35 -7.05 1.76 -12.77
CA ALA A 35 -6.93 2.14 -14.17
C ALA A 35 -5.45 2.26 -14.60
N LYS A 36 -4.60 2.85 -13.75
CA LYS A 36 -3.17 2.98 -14.01
C LYS A 36 -2.47 1.62 -14.02
N ALA A 37 -2.76 0.76 -13.05
CA ALA A 37 -2.25 -0.61 -13.02
C ALA A 37 -2.68 -1.42 -14.27
N ARG A 38 -3.87 -1.17 -14.81
CA ARG A 38 -4.35 -1.77 -16.08
C ARG A 38 -3.58 -1.30 -17.31
N ALA A 39 -3.11 -0.06 -17.33
CA ALA A 39 -2.35 0.50 -18.46
C ALA A 39 -0.91 -0.01 -18.53
N MET A 40 -0.43 -0.72 -17.51
CA MET A 40 0.92 -1.26 -17.46
C MET A 40 1.11 -2.44 -18.43
N SER A 41 2.35 -2.63 -18.89
CA SER A 41 2.68 -3.64 -19.89
C SER A 41 2.39 -5.07 -19.40
N PRO A 42 1.90 -5.97 -20.27
CA PRO A 42 1.64 -7.35 -19.89
C PRO A 42 2.94 -8.10 -19.56
N HIS A 43 2.90 -8.94 -18.54
CA HIS A 43 3.98 -9.85 -18.19
C HIS A 43 3.89 -11.15 -18.99
N ARG A 44 5.03 -11.82 -19.20
CA ARG A 44 5.05 -13.14 -19.87
C ARG A 44 4.20 -14.14 -19.11
N ALA A 45 3.27 -14.79 -19.79
CA ALA A 45 2.49 -15.89 -19.25
C ALA A 45 3.39 -17.07 -18.84
N GLY A 46 3.07 -17.73 -17.72
CA GLY A 46 3.69 -18.99 -17.30
C GLY A 46 4.76 -18.91 -16.19
N ALA A 47 5.33 -17.75 -15.87
CA ALA A 47 6.25 -17.61 -14.74
C ALA A 47 5.50 -17.22 -13.47
N ARG A 48 5.87 -17.81 -12.31
CA ARG A 48 5.34 -17.38 -11.00
C ARG A 48 5.56 -15.87 -10.80
N GLY A 49 4.53 -15.16 -10.37
CA GLY A 49 4.63 -13.76 -10.01
C GLY A 49 5.55 -13.57 -8.81
N ARG A 50 6.34 -12.50 -8.77
CA ARG A 50 7.18 -12.15 -7.62
C ARG A 50 6.89 -10.75 -7.17
N LEU A 51 6.44 -10.62 -5.93
CA LEU A 51 6.04 -9.38 -5.29
C LEU A 51 6.95 -9.11 -4.10
N VAL A 52 7.58 -7.95 -4.06
CA VAL A 52 8.15 -7.42 -2.81
C VAL A 52 7.02 -6.72 -2.06
N PHE A 53 6.76 -7.17 -0.84
CA PHE A 53 5.79 -6.56 0.07
C PHE A 53 6.57 -5.91 1.21
N ALA A 54 6.60 -4.59 1.24
CA ALA A 54 7.38 -3.81 2.19
C ALA A 54 6.48 -3.05 3.14
N LEU A 55 6.81 -3.11 4.42
CA LEU A 55 6.06 -2.48 5.51
C LEU A 55 7.00 -1.68 6.41
N ASP A 56 6.57 -0.49 6.73
CA ASP A 56 7.08 0.26 7.86
C ASP A 56 6.63 -0.43 9.15
N ALA A 57 7.58 -0.93 9.95
CA ALA A 57 7.36 -1.53 11.25
C ALA A 57 7.82 -0.61 12.39
N THR A 58 7.69 0.71 12.21
CA THR A 58 7.87 1.66 13.30
C THR A 58 6.68 1.63 14.28
N MET A 59 6.87 2.16 15.48
CA MET A 59 5.86 2.04 16.56
C MET A 59 4.51 2.68 16.20
N SER A 60 4.53 3.76 15.43
CA SER A 60 3.30 4.43 14.95
C SER A 60 2.44 3.52 14.06
N ARG A 61 3.06 2.49 13.49
CA ARG A 61 2.43 1.59 12.51
C ARG A 61 1.85 0.31 13.11
N GLN A 62 1.93 0.09 14.41
CA GLN A 62 1.46 -1.16 15.04
C GLN A 62 0.02 -1.55 14.64
N PRO A 63 -0.97 -0.65 14.67
CA PRO A 63 -2.34 -1.01 14.27
C PRO A 63 -2.45 -1.45 12.81
N THR A 64 -1.72 -0.79 11.90
CA THR A 64 -1.70 -1.16 10.47
C THR A 64 -0.91 -2.44 10.23
N TRP A 65 0.14 -2.68 11.01
CA TRP A 65 0.88 -3.94 10.96
C TRP A 65 -0.02 -5.11 11.33
N ASP A 66 -0.76 -5.01 12.43
CA ASP A 66 -1.70 -6.04 12.89
C ASP A 66 -2.81 -6.28 11.85
N MET A 67 -3.30 -5.21 11.23
CA MET A 67 -4.24 -5.28 10.13
C MET A 67 -3.63 -5.99 8.91
N ALA A 68 -2.42 -5.63 8.50
CA ALA A 68 -1.73 -6.27 7.37
C ALA A 68 -1.49 -7.76 7.64
N CYS A 69 -1.17 -8.14 8.86
CA CYS A 69 -1.07 -9.54 9.28
C CYS A 69 -2.39 -10.31 9.08
N THR A 70 -3.52 -9.64 9.31
CA THR A 70 -4.85 -10.24 9.11
C THR A 70 -5.21 -10.34 7.63
N LEU A 71 -4.92 -9.32 6.85
CA LEU A 71 -5.33 -9.21 5.45
C LEU A 71 -4.44 -9.98 4.47
N GLN A 72 -3.21 -10.32 4.85
CA GLN A 72 -2.26 -10.98 3.96
C GLN A 72 -2.79 -12.33 3.45
N ALA A 73 -3.58 -13.06 4.25
CA ALA A 73 -4.19 -14.32 3.82
C ALA A 73 -5.18 -14.12 2.67
N ASP A 74 -5.95 -13.03 2.68
CA ASP A 74 -6.87 -12.68 1.60
C ASP A 74 -6.10 -12.33 0.31
N MET A 75 -5.02 -11.54 0.44
CA MET A 75 -4.12 -11.21 -0.66
C MET A 75 -3.57 -12.47 -1.35
N PHE A 76 -3.10 -13.44 -0.57
CA PHE A 76 -2.60 -14.71 -1.13
C PHE A 76 -3.68 -15.53 -1.82
N ARG A 77 -4.87 -15.60 -1.23
CA ARG A 77 -5.99 -16.35 -1.80
C ARG A 77 -6.41 -15.81 -3.15
N GLU A 78 -6.53 -14.51 -3.28
CA GLU A 78 -6.85 -13.83 -4.53
C GLU A 78 -5.75 -14.03 -5.59
N ALA A 79 -4.49 -13.88 -5.18
CA ALA A 79 -3.36 -14.09 -6.08
C ALA A 79 -3.29 -15.55 -6.58
N ALA A 80 -3.56 -16.53 -5.72
CA ALA A 80 -3.57 -17.93 -6.07
C ALA A 80 -4.68 -18.29 -7.09
N ALA A 81 -5.84 -17.61 -7.02
CA ALA A 81 -6.93 -17.79 -7.98
C ALA A 81 -6.58 -17.26 -9.39
N LEU A 82 -5.65 -16.31 -9.50
CA LEU A 82 -5.25 -15.65 -10.74
C LEU A 82 -3.90 -16.11 -11.28
N GLY A 83 -3.13 -16.86 -10.49
CA GLY A 83 -1.80 -17.36 -10.84
C GLY A 83 -0.96 -17.61 -9.59
N SER A 84 0.22 -18.20 -9.77
CA SER A 84 1.15 -18.41 -8.65
C SER A 84 1.84 -17.12 -8.26
N LEU A 85 1.91 -16.82 -6.96
CA LEU A 85 2.60 -15.65 -6.42
C LEU A 85 3.62 -16.07 -5.35
N ASP A 86 4.85 -15.56 -5.48
CA ASP A 86 5.87 -15.62 -4.44
C ASP A 86 6.01 -14.22 -3.84
N ILE A 87 6.01 -14.11 -2.53
CA ILE A 87 6.16 -12.84 -1.80
C ILE A 87 7.48 -12.83 -1.05
N ARG A 88 8.19 -11.72 -1.16
CA ARG A 88 9.32 -11.37 -0.32
C ARG A 88 8.90 -10.26 0.62
N LEU A 89 8.79 -10.56 1.91
CA LEU A 89 8.51 -9.55 2.92
C LEU A 89 9.78 -8.76 3.21
N VAL A 90 9.68 -7.44 3.15
CA VAL A 90 10.70 -6.50 3.59
C VAL A 90 10.10 -5.61 4.65
N TYR A 91 10.80 -5.39 5.75
CA TYR A 91 10.36 -4.45 6.77
C TYR A 91 11.55 -3.70 7.35
N TYR A 92 11.30 -2.52 7.85
CA TYR A 92 12.29 -1.78 8.62
C TYR A 92 11.70 -1.29 9.94
N ARG A 93 12.57 -1.16 10.93
CA ARG A 93 12.28 -0.65 12.27
C ARG A 93 13.54 -0.14 12.93
N GLY A 94 13.41 0.54 14.05
CA GLY A 94 14.58 1.11 14.73
C GLY A 94 15.33 2.09 13.85
N PHE A 95 16.56 2.39 14.22
CA PHE A 95 17.36 3.39 13.52
C PHE A 95 18.12 2.84 12.30
N ASN A 96 18.32 1.55 12.20
CA ASN A 96 19.12 0.97 11.11
C ASN A 96 18.78 -0.49 10.76
N GLU A 97 17.65 -0.99 11.18
CA GLU A 97 17.22 -2.36 10.89
C GLU A 97 16.27 -2.38 9.69
N CYS A 98 16.76 -2.89 8.57
CA CYS A 98 15.93 -3.25 7.40
C CYS A 98 16.21 -4.71 7.07
N ARG A 99 15.19 -5.54 7.11
CA ARG A 99 15.28 -6.98 6.90
C ARG A 99 14.39 -7.45 5.76
N ALA A 100 14.84 -8.49 5.09
CA ALA A 100 14.10 -9.16 4.03
C ALA A 100 14.06 -10.67 4.30
N THR A 101 12.93 -11.30 4.00
CA THR A 101 12.79 -12.76 4.03
C THR A 101 13.31 -13.40 2.74
N GLY A 102 13.36 -14.72 2.68
CA GLY A 102 13.37 -15.43 1.41
C GLY A 102 12.04 -15.26 0.65
N TRP A 103 11.95 -15.82 -0.55
CA TRP A 103 10.70 -15.90 -1.29
C TRP A 103 9.75 -16.91 -0.64
N ILE A 104 8.51 -16.52 -0.41
CA ILE A 104 7.48 -17.25 0.32
C ILE A 104 6.32 -17.50 -0.62
N SER A 105 5.96 -18.77 -0.79
CA SER A 105 4.84 -19.20 -1.63
C SER A 105 3.61 -19.62 -0.81
N ASP A 106 3.75 -19.70 0.50
CA ASP A 106 2.71 -20.15 1.44
C ASP A 106 2.26 -19.02 2.36
N SER A 107 0.97 -18.74 2.34
CA SER A 107 0.35 -17.70 3.17
C SER A 107 0.50 -17.95 4.67
N ALA A 108 0.44 -19.22 5.10
CA ALA A 108 0.60 -19.56 6.51
C ALA A 108 2.05 -19.31 6.98
N GLN A 109 3.04 -19.53 6.12
CA GLN A 109 4.43 -19.19 6.41
C GLN A 109 4.61 -17.68 6.54
N LEU A 110 4.04 -16.88 5.63
CA LEU A 110 4.10 -15.42 5.71
C LEU A 110 3.44 -14.92 7.01
N ALA A 111 2.25 -15.42 7.33
CA ALA A 111 1.55 -15.06 8.57
C ALA A 111 2.40 -15.32 9.81
N ARG A 112 3.02 -16.51 9.90
CA ARG A 112 3.91 -16.85 11.02
C ARG A 112 5.16 -15.97 11.11
N LEU A 113 5.67 -15.48 9.98
CA LEU A 113 6.80 -14.56 9.98
C LEU A 113 6.36 -13.17 10.42
N MET A 114 5.26 -12.67 9.89
CA MET A 114 4.73 -11.35 10.23
C MET A 114 4.34 -11.25 11.72
N SER A 115 3.71 -12.30 12.28
CA SER A 115 3.32 -12.31 13.70
C SER A 115 4.50 -12.35 14.70
N LYS A 116 5.73 -12.57 14.23
CA LYS A 116 6.95 -12.53 15.05
C LYS A 116 7.68 -11.19 15.00
N ILE A 117 7.18 -10.25 14.21
CA ILE A 117 7.80 -8.94 14.02
C ILE A 117 7.06 -7.97 14.93
N ASP A 118 7.79 -7.37 15.86
CA ASP A 118 7.31 -6.31 16.73
C ASP A 118 7.69 -4.96 16.12
N CYS A 119 6.76 -4.01 16.12
CA CYS A 119 7.06 -2.63 15.74
C CYS A 119 7.96 -1.97 16.79
N GLN A 120 8.93 -1.18 16.33
CA GLN A 120 9.89 -0.48 17.19
C GLN A 120 10.07 0.96 16.73
N GLY A 121 10.24 1.89 17.69
CA GLY A 121 10.55 3.28 17.36
C GLY A 121 11.82 3.39 16.54
N GLY A 122 11.85 4.32 15.58
CA GLY A 122 13.00 4.50 14.70
C GLY A 122 12.69 5.43 13.54
N ASN A 123 13.59 5.48 12.56
CA ASN A 123 13.47 6.31 11.37
C ASN A 123 13.03 5.49 10.16
N THR A 124 12.48 6.16 9.16
CA THR A 124 12.16 5.56 7.86
C THR A 124 13.43 5.08 7.15
N GLN A 125 13.32 3.97 6.41
CA GLN A 125 14.43 3.36 5.68
C GLN A 125 13.96 2.92 4.28
N ILE A 126 13.18 3.75 3.63
CA ILE A 126 12.58 3.53 2.31
C ILE A 126 13.68 3.30 1.25
N GLY A 127 14.76 4.06 1.33
CA GLY A 127 15.89 3.91 0.43
C GLY A 127 16.54 2.52 0.47
N LYS A 128 16.51 1.84 1.62
CA LYS A 128 16.96 0.44 1.72
C LYS A 128 15.96 -0.52 1.09
N VAL A 129 14.66 -0.28 1.26
CA VAL A 129 13.60 -1.06 0.61
C VAL A 129 13.73 -0.99 -0.91
N LEU A 130 13.90 0.21 -1.48
CA LEU A 130 14.08 0.40 -2.91
C LEU A 130 15.34 -0.30 -3.41
N SER A 131 16.46 -0.20 -2.67
CA SER A 131 17.71 -0.87 -3.02
C SER A 131 17.61 -2.39 -2.97
N GLU A 132 16.92 -2.94 -1.96
CA GLU A 132 16.64 -4.37 -1.84
C GLU A 132 15.78 -4.86 -3.00
N THR A 133 14.70 -4.13 -3.32
CA THR A 133 13.82 -4.44 -4.44
C THR A 133 14.57 -4.44 -5.77
N ARG A 134 15.46 -3.45 -5.99
CA ARG A 134 16.31 -3.40 -7.18
C ARG A 134 17.23 -4.62 -7.28
N ARG A 135 17.88 -4.99 -6.19
CA ARG A 135 18.75 -6.18 -6.15
C ARG A 135 17.97 -7.42 -6.56
N GLU A 136 16.80 -7.62 -5.99
CA GLU A 136 15.94 -8.76 -6.31
C GLU A 136 15.34 -8.69 -7.72
N ALA A 137 15.07 -7.51 -8.24
CA ALA A 137 14.59 -7.34 -9.61
C ALA A 137 15.61 -7.86 -10.64
N VAL A 138 16.89 -7.58 -10.42
CA VAL A 138 17.99 -8.08 -11.26
C VAL A 138 18.21 -9.58 -11.06
N ALA A 139 18.19 -10.06 -9.81
CA ALA A 139 18.53 -11.45 -9.47
C ALA A 139 17.40 -12.43 -9.78
N SER A 140 16.14 -12.03 -9.57
CA SER A 140 15.03 -12.98 -9.53
C SER A 140 13.77 -12.52 -10.28
N GLY A 141 13.78 -11.36 -10.92
CA GLY A 141 12.67 -10.90 -11.76
C GLY A 141 11.43 -10.48 -10.97
N VAL A 142 11.57 -9.53 -10.05
CA VAL A 142 10.46 -8.90 -9.33
C VAL A 142 9.51 -8.22 -10.30
N ARG A 143 8.21 -8.41 -10.12
CA ARG A 143 7.17 -7.81 -10.97
C ARG A 143 6.57 -6.54 -10.39
N ALA A 144 6.60 -6.37 -9.07
CA ALA A 144 6.11 -5.17 -8.40
C ALA A 144 6.68 -5.05 -6.99
N LEU A 145 6.72 -3.82 -6.47
CA LEU A 145 6.88 -3.51 -5.06
C LEU A 145 5.57 -2.90 -4.54
N VAL A 146 5.07 -3.41 -3.42
CA VAL A 146 4.07 -2.73 -2.59
C VAL A 146 4.77 -2.20 -1.35
N PHE A 147 4.61 -0.95 -1.07
CA PHE A 147 5.11 -0.29 0.14
C PHE A 147 3.95 0.30 0.94
N VAL A 148 3.96 0.10 2.24
CA VAL A 148 2.98 0.67 3.18
C VAL A 148 3.73 1.45 4.26
N GLY A 149 3.46 2.76 4.39
CA GLY A 149 4.09 3.63 5.37
C GLY A 149 3.32 4.93 5.59
N ASP A 150 3.65 5.68 6.63
CA ASP A 150 2.94 6.90 7.04
C ASP A 150 3.78 8.17 6.90
N ALA A 151 5.10 8.07 7.02
CA ALA A 151 6.02 9.19 7.05
C ALA A 151 7.23 8.98 6.15
N MET A 152 7.99 10.07 5.93
CA MET A 152 9.24 10.04 5.19
C MET A 152 10.20 11.10 5.76
N GLU A 153 11.33 10.63 6.28
CA GLU A 153 12.38 11.47 6.90
C GLU A 153 13.66 11.48 6.07
N GLU A 154 13.69 10.70 5.00
CA GLU A 154 14.86 10.56 4.12
C GLU A 154 14.91 11.67 3.07
N ASN A 155 16.07 11.83 2.43
CA ASN A 155 16.21 12.78 1.32
C ASN A 155 15.37 12.33 0.12
N ALA A 156 14.41 13.15 -0.30
CA ALA A 156 13.49 12.86 -1.38
C ALA A 156 14.18 12.61 -2.72
N ASP A 157 15.22 13.40 -3.06
CA ASP A 157 15.94 13.25 -4.33
C ASP A 157 16.70 11.92 -4.38
N ALA A 158 17.28 11.50 -3.26
CA ALA A 158 17.95 10.20 -3.16
C ALA A 158 16.97 9.03 -3.31
N LEU A 159 15.76 9.15 -2.78
CA LEU A 159 14.70 8.16 -2.97
C LEU A 159 14.21 8.13 -4.42
N CYS A 160 14.00 9.29 -5.03
CA CYS A 160 13.59 9.42 -6.43
C CYS A 160 14.64 8.85 -7.39
N ALA A 161 15.94 9.05 -7.13
CA ALA A 161 17.00 8.45 -7.92
C ALA A 161 16.92 6.91 -7.90
N LYS A 162 16.75 6.31 -6.71
CA LYS A 162 16.57 4.85 -6.56
C LYS A 162 15.29 4.35 -7.22
N ALA A 163 14.22 5.12 -7.15
CA ALA A 163 12.96 4.81 -7.85
C ALA A 163 13.14 4.84 -9.38
N GLY A 164 13.90 5.80 -9.90
CA GLY A 164 14.25 5.86 -11.33
C GLY A 164 14.95 4.59 -11.81
N GLU A 165 15.86 4.01 -11.01
CA GLU A 165 16.50 2.74 -11.33
C GLU A 165 15.49 1.57 -11.42
N LEU A 166 14.48 1.53 -10.53
CA LEU A 166 13.39 0.55 -10.59
C LEU A 166 12.51 0.78 -11.82
N GLY A 167 12.25 2.03 -12.18
CA GLY A 167 11.53 2.40 -13.39
C GLY A 167 12.22 1.88 -14.66
N LEU A 168 13.54 1.99 -14.76
CA LEU A 168 14.33 1.41 -15.86
C LEU A 168 14.22 -0.12 -15.93
N LEU A 169 14.12 -0.78 -14.78
CA LEU A 169 13.89 -2.24 -14.69
C LEU A 169 12.42 -2.63 -14.90
N LYS A 170 11.53 -1.65 -15.14
CA LYS A 170 10.08 -1.84 -15.33
C LYS A 170 9.42 -2.51 -14.11
N VAL A 171 9.89 -2.19 -12.91
CA VAL A 171 9.32 -2.63 -11.65
C VAL A 171 8.45 -1.51 -11.09
N PRO A 172 7.12 -1.56 -11.23
CA PRO A 172 6.23 -0.56 -10.66
C PRO A 172 6.25 -0.63 -9.14
N VAL A 173 6.18 0.55 -8.52
CA VAL A 173 6.08 0.69 -7.07
C VAL A 173 4.70 1.22 -6.70
N PHE A 174 3.96 0.45 -5.94
CA PHE A 174 2.67 0.83 -5.38
C PHE A 174 2.89 1.37 -3.97
N MET A 175 2.70 2.69 -3.81
CA MET A 175 2.92 3.39 -2.55
C MET A 175 1.59 3.58 -1.84
N PHE A 176 1.40 2.92 -0.71
CA PHE A 176 0.20 3.05 0.13
C PHE A 176 0.56 3.88 1.36
N GLN A 177 0.05 5.10 1.38
CA GLN A 177 0.30 6.04 2.46
C GLN A 177 -0.83 6.01 3.48
N GLU A 178 -0.50 5.78 4.73
CA GLU A 178 -1.41 6.01 5.84
C GLU A 178 -1.27 7.43 6.37
N GLY A 179 -2.41 8.05 6.71
CA GLY A 179 -2.39 9.41 7.25
C GLY A 179 -2.10 10.50 6.22
N SER A 180 -1.63 11.66 6.67
CA SER A 180 -1.62 12.91 5.91
C SER A 180 -0.29 13.65 5.87
N ASP A 181 0.83 12.95 6.09
CA ASP A 181 2.15 13.59 5.98
C ASP A 181 2.37 14.10 4.54
N ALA A 182 2.52 15.43 4.39
CA ALA A 182 2.62 16.08 3.09
C ALA A 182 3.95 15.80 2.39
N ALA A 183 5.05 15.65 3.14
CA ALA A 183 6.36 15.34 2.58
C ALA A 183 6.39 13.90 2.06
N ALA A 184 5.81 12.96 2.83
CA ALA A 184 5.60 11.60 2.38
C ALA A 184 4.71 11.54 1.13
N GLU A 185 3.59 12.27 1.11
CA GLU A 185 2.71 12.30 -0.05
C GLU A 185 3.43 12.71 -1.32
N GLN A 186 4.13 13.85 -1.27
CA GLN A 186 4.86 14.36 -2.43
C GLN A 186 5.88 13.35 -2.94
N THR A 187 6.68 12.78 -2.04
CA THR A 187 7.74 11.84 -2.39
C THR A 187 7.16 10.50 -2.88
N PHE A 188 6.12 9.98 -2.24
CA PHE A 188 5.49 8.71 -2.62
C PHE A 188 4.80 8.80 -3.98
N ARG A 189 4.15 9.93 -4.27
CA ARG A 189 3.59 10.21 -5.60
C ARG A 189 4.67 10.22 -6.67
N GLU A 190 5.82 10.84 -6.38
CA GLU A 190 6.93 10.91 -7.32
C GLU A 190 7.59 9.53 -7.53
N ILE A 191 7.82 8.75 -6.49
CA ILE A 191 8.30 7.36 -6.60
C ILE A 191 7.35 6.54 -7.48
N ALA A 192 6.05 6.62 -7.21
CA ALA A 192 5.04 5.92 -8.00
C ALA A 192 5.05 6.37 -9.47
N ARG A 193 5.22 7.68 -9.74
CA ARG A 193 5.30 8.23 -11.09
C ARG A 193 6.54 7.72 -11.85
N LEU A 194 7.71 7.79 -11.24
CA LEU A 194 9.00 7.38 -11.83
C LEU A 194 9.05 5.89 -12.18
N THR A 195 8.39 5.06 -11.38
CA THR A 195 8.35 3.61 -11.58
C THR A 195 7.19 3.14 -12.46
N GLY A 196 6.30 4.05 -12.88
CA GLY A 196 5.06 3.68 -13.55
C GLY A 196 4.03 3.02 -12.63
N GLY A 197 4.26 2.97 -11.33
CA GLY A 197 3.34 2.46 -10.32
C GLY A 197 2.21 3.42 -9.98
N ALA A 198 1.63 3.29 -8.79
CA ALA A 198 0.55 4.15 -8.33
C ALA A 198 0.68 4.46 -6.84
N TRP A 199 0.18 5.63 -6.44
CA TRP A 199 0.06 6.03 -5.05
C TRP A 199 -1.41 6.05 -4.64
N CYS A 200 -1.68 5.66 -3.40
CA CYS A 200 -3.01 5.77 -2.79
C CYS A 200 -2.86 6.05 -1.30
N ARG A 201 -3.70 6.95 -0.79
CA ARG A 201 -3.81 7.20 0.65
C ARG A 201 -4.94 6.36 1.23
N PHE A 202 -4.75 5.88 2.45
CA PHE A 202 -5.80 5.23 3.23
C PHE A 202 -5.77 5.72 4.69
N ASP A 203 -6.92 5.59 5.37
CA ASP A 203 -7.03 5.97 6.77
C ASP A 203 -6.53 4.88 7.71
N PRO A 204 -6.01 5.26 8.89
CA PRO A 204 -5.81 4.33 9.98
C PRO A 204 -7.11 3.58 10.28
N GLY A 205 -7.07 2.25 10.24
CA GLY A 205 -8.25 1.43 10.47
C GLY A 205 -9.13 1.15 9.24
N ALA A 206 -8.84 1.69 8.06
CA ALA A 206 -9.56 1.41 6.82
C ALA A 206 -9.21 0.03 6.23
N ALA A 207 -9.48 -1.04 6.99
CA ALA A 207 -9.14 -2.41 6.63
C ALA A 207 -9.66 -2.82 5.25
N ALA A 208 -10.87 -2.41 4.89
CA ALA A 208 -11.48 -2.74 3.60
C ALA A 208 -10.70 -2.09 2.44
N GLN A 209 -10.26 -0.84 2.60
CA GLN A 209 -9.51 -0.10 1.60
C GLN A 209 -8.11 -0.73 1.39
N LEU A 210 -7.39 -1.00 2.47
CA LEU A 210 -6.08 -1.66 2.39
C LEU A 210 -6.19 -3.05 1.75
N ARG A 211 -7.25 -3.81 2.09
CA ARG A 211 -7.53 -5.11 1.46
C ARG A 211 -7.65 -5.01 -0.05
N GLU A 212 -8.46 -4.09 -0.56
CA GLU A 212 -8.68 -3.91 -1.99
C GLU A 212 -7.39 -3.49 -2.72
N LEU A 213 -6.59 -2.61 -2.13
CA LEU A 213 -5.30 -2.20 -2.68
C LEU A 213 -4.29 -3.35 -2.74
N LEU A 214 -4.18 -4.13 -1.67
CA LEU A 214 -3.30 -5.31 -1.63
C LEU A 214 -3.74 -6.40 -2.63
N ARG A 215 -5.04 -6.64 -2.76
CA ARG A 215 -5.61 -7.57 -3.75
C ARG A 215 -5.28 -7.15 -5.18
N ALA A 216 -5.44 -5.87 -5.51
CA ALA A 216 -5.14 -5.35 -6.83
C ALA A 216 -3.64 -5.46 -7.18
N ALA A 217 -2.76 -5.11 -6.25
CA ALA A 217 -1.32 -5.22 -6.44
C ALA A 217 -0.85 -6.69 -6.57
N ALA A 218 -1.42 -7.58 -5.75
CA ALA A 218 -1.12 -9.02 -5.81
C ALA A 218 -1.61 -9.65 -7.12
N ALA A 219 -2.82 -9.30 -7.59
CA ALA A 219 -3.34 -9.74 -8.88
C ALA A 219 -2.44 -9.29 -10.05
N TYR A 220 -1.98 -8.02 -10.00
CA TYR A 220 -1.03 -7.53 -10.99
C TYR A 220 0.29 -8.31 -10.97
N ALA A 221 0.87 -8.54 -9.80
CA ALA A 221 2.12 -9.28 -9.68
C ALA A 221 1.99 -10.75 -10.11
N ALA A 222 0.84 -11.39 -9.89
CA ALA A 222 0.58 -12.78 -10.26
C ALA A 222 0.39 -12.97 -11.78
N GLY A 223 -0.45 -12.15 -12.40
CA GLY A 223 -0.88 -12.36 -13.79
C GLY A 223 -0.86 -11.10 -14.65
N GLY A 224 -0.24 -10.01 -14.20
CA GLY A 224 -0.16 -8.76 -14.93
C GLY A 224 -1.52 -8.09 -15.10
N ARG A 225 -1.65 -7.32 -16.19
CA ARG A 225 -2.86 -6.58 -16.51
C ARG A 225 -4.10 -7.47 -16.62
N GLU A 226 -3.96 -8.65 -17.20
CA GLU A 226 -5.10 -9.54 -17.47
C GLU A 226 -5.73 -10.08 -16.19
N ALA A 227 -4.91 -10.51 -15.23
CA ALA A 227 -5.39 -10.93 -13.91
C ALA A 227 -6.09 -9.79 -13.15
N LEU A 228 -5.58 -8.56 -13.26
CA LEU A 228 -6.22 -7.39 -12.67
C LEU A 228 -7.58 -7.08 -13.31
N LEU A 229 -7.72 -7.27 -14.63
CA LEU A 229 -8.99 -7.13 -15.33
C LEU A 229 -10.01 -8.20 -14.92
N GLN A 230 -9.57 -9.43 -14.70
CA GLN A 230 -10.44 -10.51 -14.20
C GLN A 230 -10.90 -10.21 -12.77
N LEU A 231 -9.99 -9.78 -11.89
CA LEU A 231 -10.36 -9.38 -10.54
C LEU A 231 -11.42 -8.27 -10.53
N ALA A 232 -11.27 -7.28 -11.40
CA ALA A 232 -12.24 -6.19 -11.50
C ALA A 232 -13.64 -6.63 -11.97
N LYS A 233 -13.74 -7.70 -12.76
CA LYS A 233 -15.03 -8.26 -13.19
C LYS A 233 -15.73 -9.03 -12.07
N THR A 234 -14.97 -9.62 -11.15
CA THR A 234 -15.50 -10.43 -10.06
C THR A 234 -15.84 -9.61 -8.80
N THR A 235 -15.24 -8.43 -8.66
CA THR A 235 -15.47 -7.56 -7.50
C THR A 235 -16.56 -6.53 -7.81
N ASN A 236 -17.79 -6.81 -7.36
CA ASN A 236 -19.01 -6.05 -7.68
C ASN A 236 -19.04 -4.56 -7.27
N GLY A 237 -18.07 -4.07 -6.51
CA GLY A 237 -17.99 -2.66 -6.07
C GLY A 237 -17.14 -1.76 -6.97
N ALA A 238 -15.89 -2.13 -7.22
CA ALA A 238 -14.97 -1.35 -8.04
C ALA A 238 -15.27 -1.45 -9.56
N ALA A 239 -15.81 -2.59 -10.01
CA ALA A 239 -16.17 -2.83 -11.41
C ALA A 239 -17.36 -1.98 -11.89
N ARG A 240 -18.35 -1.70 -11.02
CA ARG A 240 -19.52 -0.87 -11.36
C ARG A 240 -19.17 0.59 -11.64
N LEU A 241 -18.24 1.15 -10.86
CA LEU A 241 -17.75 2.53 -11.06
C LEU A 241 -16.90 2.69 -12.33
N ILE A 242 -16.32 1.61 -12.83
CA ILE A 242 -15.47 1.61 -14.03
C ILE A 242 -16.28 1.40 -15.30
N GLY A 243 -17.36 0.59 -15.24
CA GLY A 243 -18.29 0.36 -16.36
C GLY A 243 -19.06 1.63 -16.76
N GLN A 244 -19.58 2.37 -15.78
CA GLN A 244 -20.37 3.57 -16.00
C GLN A 244 -19.58 4.70 -16.70
N ARG A 245 -18.30 4.84 -16.41
CA ARG A 245 -17.47 5.89 -17.04
C ARG A 245 -17.04 5.59 -18.47
N SER A 246 -17.04 4.32 -18.88
CA SER A 246 -16.78 3.93 -20.29
C SER A 246 -17.97 4.20 -21.18
N GLU A 247 -19.18 4.13 -20.65
CA GLU A 247 -20.43 4.38 -21.39
C GLU A 247 -20.69 5.90 -21.55
N GLU A 248 -20.37 6.72 -20.55
CA GLU A 248 -20.50 8.17 -20.63
C GLU A 248 -19.54 8.79 -21.67
N HIS A 249 -18.30 8.26 -21.77
CA HIS A 249 -17.31 8.79 -22.73
C HIS A 249 -17.59 8.37 -24.18
N THR A 250 -18.36 7.29 -24.38
CA THR A 250 -18.74 6.83 -25.73
C THR A 250 -19.97 7.59 -26.26
N SER A 251 -20.83 8.11 -25.38
CA SER A 251 -22.00 8.90 -25.76
C SER A 251 -21.68 10.36 -26.09
N GLU A 252 -20.61 10.94 -25.52
CA GLU A 252 -20.16 12.30 -25.84
C GLU A 252 -19.45 12.40 -27.20
N LEU A 253 -18.97 11.29 -27.77
CA LEU A 253 -18.33 11.28 -29.09
C LEU A 253 -19.30 10.98 -30.24
N GLN A 254 -20.60 10.78 -29.94
CA GLN A 254 -21.65 10.54 -30.95
C GLN A 254 -22.73 11.61 -31.00
N SER A 255 -22.51 12.78 -30.36
CA SER A 255 -23.45 13.93 -30.42
C SER A 255 -22.89 15.06 -31.26
#